data_500ab759194fe40c22d874f81ea7eb19
#
_entry.id   500ab759194fe40c22d874f81ea7eb19
#
_cell.length_a   1.000
_cell.length_b   1.000
_cell.length_c   1.000
_cell.angle_alpha   90.00
_cell.angle_beta   90.00
_cell.angle_gamma   90.00
#
_symmetry.space_group_name_H-M   'P 1'
#
loop_
_entity.id
_entity.type
_entity.pdbx_description
1 polymer ?
#
loop_
_entity_poly.entity_id
_entity_poly.type
_entity_poly.pdbx_seq_one_letter_code
_entity_poly.pdbx_strand_id
1 'polypeptide(L)'
;MSAANWQKYPNKISTHVKSVDVLRREFDPVKQTLTSERLIGCAQNIPRWLSFLTGGMNKSYVREVSVVDLKSRKLTMKSCNLTWGSVLKVWETVTYSPDPTNPLCSTKFEQEAEIQATLHCQIGDKIEQWSVDRFGQNAKKGKVGFDSVLEKLDPIWNEKFVDLSGKTSKLLDEMNSRTTSVLKELNDRADSVLKELSDRKECALQDVNDRGHTAVSQLRDSILHKN
;
A
#
# COMPACT_ATOMS: atom_id res chain seq x y z
N MET A 1 4.58 6.37 -6.77
CA MET A 1 5.21 7.54 -6.12
C MET A 1 6.25 7.17 -5.04
N SER A 2 5.92 6.42 -3.98
CA SER A 2 6.87 6.09 -2.89
C SER A 2 8.15 5.39 -3.38
N ALA A 3 8.03 4.37 -4.24
CA ALA A 3 9.19 3.67 -4.81
C ALA A 3 10.07 4.60 -5.65
N ALA A 4 9.48 5.49 -6.43
CA ALA A 4 10.22 6.49 -7.21
C ALA A 4 10.97 7.46 -6.30
N ASN A 5 10.36 7.88 -5.18
CA ASN A 5 11.03 8.76 -4.23
C ASN A 5 12.24 8.09 -3.54
N TRP A 6 12.17 6.80 -3.26
CA TRP A 6 13.32 6.07 -2.69
C TRP A 6 14.43 5.81 -3.70
N GLN A 7 14.13 5.82 -4.99
CA GLN A 7 15.10 5.67 -6.09
C GLN A 7 15.51 7.01 -6.70
N LYS A 8 14.98 8.13 -6.16
CA LYS A 8 15.29 9.48 -6.67
C LYS A 8 16.79 9.81 -6.63
N TYR A 9 17.50 9.29 -5.64
CA TYR A 9 18.93 9.58 -5.44
C TYR A 9 19.76 8.30 -5.40
N PRO A 10 21.01 8.32 -5.93
CA PRO A 10 21.64 9.42 -6.69
C PRO A 10 21.04 9.58 -8.10
N ASN A 11 21.02 10.81 -8.62
CA ASN A 11 20.67 11.07 -10.02
C ASN A 11 21.55 12.16 -10.64
N LYS A 12 21.57 12.19 -11.99
CA LYS A 12 22.42 13.14 -12.74
C LYS A 12 21.93 14.59 -12.68
N ILE A 13 20.69 14.83 -12.27
CA ILE A 13 20.07 16.17 -12.22
C ILE A 13 20.30 16.79 -10.85
N SER A 14 20.13 16.02 -9.78
CA SER A 14 20.34 16.47 -8.40
C SER A 14 21.77 16.19 -7.92
N THR A 15 22.76 16.69 -8.64
CA THR A 15 24.19 16.43 -8.41
C THR A 15 24.70 16.91 -7.05
N HIS A 16 23.94 17.77 -6.38
CA HIS A 16 24.26 18.25 -5.03
C HIS A 16 24.03 17.16 -3.97
N VAL A 17 23.15 16.20 -4.18
CA VAL A 17 22.95 15.04 -3.29
C VAL A 17 24.07 14.03 -3.52
N LYS A 18 24.85 13.74 -2.50
CA LYS A 18 26.05 12.88 -2.57
C LYS A 18 25.84 11.52 -1.92
N SER A 19 25.05 11.45 -0.85
CA SER A 19 24.71 10.19 -0.19
C SER A 19 23.28 10.22 0.34
N VAL A 20 22.70 9.03 0.45
CA VAL A 20 21.42 8.80 1.14
C VAL A 20 21.55 7.51 1.93
N ASP A 21 21.56 7.63 3.24
CA ASP A 21 21.68 6.53 4.17
C ASP A 21 20.35 6.31 4.87
N VAL A 22 19.85 5.07 4.87
CA VAL A 22 18.63 4.70 5.60
C VAL A 22 19.02 4.37 7.02
N LEU A 23 18.62 5.20 7.98
CA LEU A 23 18.91 5.03 9.39
C LEU A 23 17.95 4.05 10.07
N ARG A 24 16.67 4.13 9.70
CA ARG A 24 15.60 3.31 10.29
C ARG A 24 14.49 3.08 9.27
N ARG A 25 13.90 1.88 9.33
CA ARG A 25 12.67 1.57 8.59
C ARG A 25 11.81 0.66 9.44
N GLU A 26 10.52 1.02 9.58
CA GLU A 26 9.60 0.33 10.47
C GLU A 26 8.21 0.28 9.83
N PHE A 27 7.60 -0.89 9.86
CA PHE A 27 6.23 -1.09 9.39
C PHE A 27 5.31 -1.36 10.58
N ASP A 28 4.24 -0.57 10.69
CA ASP A 28 3.16 -0.78 11.67
C ASP A 28 1.99 -1.49 10.95
N PRO A 29 1.74 -2.78 11.23
CA PRO A 29 0.69 -3.55 10.56
C PRO A 29 -0.72 -3.12 10.95
N VAL A 30 -0.91 -2.53 12.14
CA VAL A 30 -2.22 -2.07 12.62
C VAL A 30 -2.63 -0.77 11.94
N LYS A 31 -1.72 0.18 11.90
CA LYS A 31 -1.90 1.45 11.20
C LYS A 31 -1.75 1.31 9.70
N GLN A 32 -1.10 0.26 9.22
CA GLN A 32 -0.68 0.06 7.83
C GLN A 32 0.20 1.20 7.32
N THR A 33 1.16 1.61 8.15
CA THR A 33 2.09 2.69 7.83
C THR A 33 3.52 2.17 7.77
N LEU A 34 4.28 2.62 6.76
CA LEU A 34 5.71 2.40 6.66
C LEU A 34 6.43 3.71 6.92
N THR A 35 7.16 3.77 8.03
CA THR A 35 8.00 4.91 8.40
C THR A 35 9.45 4.62 8.02
N SER A 36 10.10 5.56 7.35
CA SER A 36 11.54 5.48 7.04
C SER A 36 12.23 6.78 7.42
N GLU A 37 13.39 6.67 8.05
CA GLU A 37 14.26 7.78 8.42
C GLU A 37 15.54 7.70 7.59
N ARG A 38 15.91 8.79 6.94
CA ARG A 38 17.09 8.89 6.07
C ARG A 38 17.98 10.05 6.46
N LEU A 39 19.27 9.85 6.29
CA LEU A 39 20.29 10.92 6.33
C LEU A 39 20.74 11.21 4.91
N ILE A 40 20.59 12.45 4.47
CA ILE A 40 20.91 12.88 3.13
C ILE A 40 22.13 13.81 3.21
N GLY A 41 23.23 13.39 2.61
CA GLY A 41 24.46 14.20 2.49
C GLY A 41 24.45 15.01 1.21
N CYS A 42 24.61 16.33 1.35
CA CYS A 42 24.62 17.27 0.23
C CYS A 42 25.91 18.05 0.15
N ALA A 43 26.37 18.32 -1.08
CA ALA A 43 27.39 19.31 -1.35
C ALA A 43 26.73 20.63 -1.76
N GLN A 44 27.03 21.69 -1.07
CA GLN A 44 26.44 23.00 -1.31
C GLN A 44 27.46 23.96 -1.94
N ASN A 45 27.01 24.67 -2.96
CA ASN A 45 27.77 25.78 -3.51
C ASN A 45 27.44 27.06 -2.72
N ILE A 46 28.27 27.37 -1.75
CA ILE A 46 28.05 28.47 -0.81
C ILE A 46 28.79 29.72 -1.33
N PRO A 47 28.15 30.90 -1.36
CA PRO A 47 28.82 32.16 -1.66
C PRO A 47 29.92 32.43 -0.65
N ARG A 48 30.99 33.10 -1.08
CA ARG A 48 32.15 33.44 -0.21
C ARG A 48 31.76 34.19 1.06
N TRP A 49 30.78 35.11 0.97
CA TRP A 49 30.29 35.88 2.13
C TRP A 49 29.60 35.00 3.18
N LEU A 50 28.93 33.91 2.75
CA LEU A 50 28.28 32.97 3.66
C LEU A 50 29.25 31.88 4.13
N SER A 51 30.27 31.56 3.36
CA SER A 51 31.30 30.56 3.69
C SER A 51 31.99 30.88 5.01
N PHE A 52 32.20 32.16 5.32
CA PHE A 52 32.76 32.59 6.60
C PHE A 52 31.90 32.17 7.78
N LEU A 53 30.56 32.31 7.68
CA LEU A 53 29.61 31.95 8.73
C LEU A 53 29.44 30.44 8.91
N THR A 54 29.72 29.65 7.87
CA THR A 54 29.61 28.18 7.89
C THR A 54 30.95 27.50 8.19
N GLY A 55 31.98 28.27 8.55
CA GLY A 55 33.33 27.75 8.79
C GLY A 55 34.01 27.15 7.55
N GLY A 56 33.63 27.59 6.34
CA GLY A 56 34.17 27.07 5.06
C GLY A 56 33.60 25.70 4.66
N MET A 57 32.70 25.12 5.44
CA MET A 57 32.13 23.81 5.14
C MET A 57 31.14 23.91 3.97
N ASN A 58 31.40 23.11 2.94
CA ASN A 58 30.52 23.00 1.76
C ASN A 58 29.64 21.72 1.80
N LYS A 59 29.75 20.94 2.87
CA LYS A 59 28.89 19.74 3.09
C LYS A 59 27.78 20.07 4.05
N SER A 60 26.59 19.60 3.75
CA SER A 60 25.42 19.68 4.64
C SER A 60 24.72 18.34 4.76
N TYR A 61 24.09 18.13 5.89
CA TYR A 61 23.28 16.94 6.15
C TYR A 61 21.85 17.35 6.43
N VAL A 62 20.93 16.57 5.86
CA VAL A 62 19.49 16.72 6.03
C VAL A 62 18.96 15.41 6.59
N ARG A 63 18.17 15.51 7.65
CA ARG A 63 17.38 14.41 8.18
C ARG A 63 16.02 14.44 7.53
N GLU A 64 15.58 13.32 6.99
CA GLU A 64 14.25 13.15 6.41
C GLU A 64 13.53 12.00 7.08
N VAL A 65 12.27 12.21 7.47
CA VAL A 65 11.36 11.17 7.92
C VAL A 65 10.22 11.09 6.93
N SER A 66 10.05 9.92 6.32
CA SER A 66 8.95 9.63 5.40
C SER A 66 7.98 8.64 6.01
N VAL A 67 6.69 8.90 5.82
CA VAL A 67 5.59 8.01 6.24
C VAL A 67 4.73 7.70 5.02
N VAL A 68 4.67 6.42 4.65
CA VAL A 68 3.71 5.90 3.67
C VAL A 68 2.53 5.32 4.42
N ASP A 69 1.36 5.91 4.24
CA ASP A 69 0.09 5.41 4.75
C ASP A 69 -0.64 4.67 3.63
N LEU A 70 -0.79 3.35 3.79
CA LEU A 70 -1.42 2.50 2.79
C LEU A 70 -2.94 2.67 2.78
N LYS A 71 -3.56 3.02 3.90
CA LYS A 71 -5.01 3.24 3.99
C LYS A 71 -5.44 4.48 3.20
N SER A 72 -4.77 5.60 3.44
CA SER A 72 -5.05 6.86 2.73
C SER A 72 -4.29 6.99 1.41
N ARG A 73 -3.40 6.04 1.08
CA ARG A 73 -2.50 6.07 -0.08
C ARG A 73 -1.66 7.35 -0.14
N LYS A 74 -1.29 7.86 1.02
CA LYS A 74 -0.56 9.12 1.18
C LYS A 74 0.90 8.85 1.54
N LEU A 75 1.83 9.58 0.92
CA LEU A 75 3.21 9.68 1.33
C LEU A 75 3.44 11.09 1.87
N THR A 76 3.92 11.20 3.11
CA THR A 76 4.35 12.45 3.71
C THR A 76 5.84 12.36 4.05
N MET A 77 6.62 13.34 3.64
CA MET A 77 8.04 13.45 3.98
C MET A 77 8.26 14.76 4.70
N LYS A 78 8.95 14.69 5.84
CA LYS A 78 9.36 15.86 6.60
C LYS A 78 10.88 15.86 6.71
N SER A 79 11.49 16.96 6.35
CA SER A 79 12.95 17.09 6.42
C SER A 79 13.38 18.35 7.16
N CYS A 80 14.56 18.28 7.75
CA CYS A 80 15.22 19.43 8.35
C CYS A 80 16.73 19.33 8.15
N ASN A 81 17.39 20.48 8.05
CA ASN A 81 18.85 20.52 8.03
C ASN A 81 19.43 20.21 9.43
N LEU A 82 20.48 19.40 9.46
CA LEU A 82 21.24 19.12 10.69
C LEU A 82 22.48 19.99 10.82
N THR A 83 23.01 20.44 9.70
CA THR A 83 24.18 21.33 9.67
C THR A 83 23.74 22.77 9.48
N TRP A 84 24.56 23.69 9.96
CA TRP A 84 24.33 25.14 9.90
C TRP A 84 23.13 25.66 10.66
N GLY A 85 22.59 24.88 11.61
CA GLY A 85 21.43 25.25 12.41
C GLY A 85 21.63 26.51 13.27
N SER A 86 22.90 26.90 13.52
CA SER A 86 23.26 28.18 14.14
C SER A 86 23.18 29.39 13.19
N VAL A 87 23.07 29.17 11.90
CA VAL A 87 22.98 30.21 10.86
C VAL A 87 21.62 30.20 10.21
N LEU A 88 21.09 29.01 9.92
CA LEU A 88 19.88 28.80 9.13
C LEU A 88 19.18 27.50 9.56
N LYS A 89 17.87 27.60 9.78
CA LYS A 89 17.00 26.45 9.96
C LYS A 89 16.06 26.33 8.77
N VAL A 90 15.93 25.14 8.24
CA VAL A 90 15.04 24.82 7.13
C VAL A 90 14.22 23.61 7.50
N TRP A 91 12.90 23.72 7.43
CA TRP A 91 11.97 22.62 7.54
C TRP A 91 11.21 22.51 6.22
N GLU A 92 11.07 21.32 5.73
CA GLU A 92 10.32 21.02 4.52
C GLU A 92 9.29 19.93 4.78
N THR A 93 8.10 20.09 4.25
CA THR A 93 7.08 19.03 4.20
C THR A 93 6.69 18.82 2.75
N VAL A 94 6.79 17.57 2.31
CA VAL A 94 6.34 17.14 0.97
C VAL A 94 5.25 16.10 1.15
N THR A 95 4.16 16.27 0.42
CA THR A 95 3.02 15.36 0.44
C THR A 95 2.66 14.91 -0.96
N TYR A 96 2.48 13.61 -1.12
CA TYR A 96 1.86 12.98 -2.28
C TYR A 96 0.57 12.32 -1.82
N SER A 97 -0.55 12.69 -2.40
CA SER A 97 -1.87 12.13 -2.08
C SER A 97 -2.65 11.85 -3.35
N PRO A 98 -3.67 10.97 -3.33
CA PRO A 98 -4.58 10.83 -4.46
C PRO A 98 -5.21 12.18 -4.80
N ASP A 99 -5.29 12.51 -6.09
CA ASP A 99 -5.97 13.73 -6.53
C ASP A 99 -7.48 13.59 -6.27
N PRO A 100 -8.11 14.56 -5.60
CA PRO A 100 -9.55 14.50 -5.31
C PRO A 100 -10.43 14.37 -6.56
N THR A 101 -9.99 14.90 -7.70
CA THR A 101 -10.75 14.85 -8.96
C THR A 101 -10.60 13.53 -9.70
N ASN A 102 -9.43 12.87 -9.58
CA ASN A 102 -9.16 11.58 -10.22
C ASN A 102 -8.22 10.71 -9.35
N PRO A 103 -8.70 10.18 -8.22
CA PRO A 103 -7.86 9.53 -7.21
C PRO A 103 -7.23 8.19 -7.64
N LEU A 104 -7.68 7.61 -8.75
CA LEU A 104 -7.12 6.36 -9.28
C LEU A 104 -5.95 6.58 -10.25
N CYS A 105 -5.98 7.69 -11.00
CA CYS A 105 -5.03 7.95 -12.08
C CYS A 105 -4.10 9.12 -11.81
N SER A 106 -4.45 10.03 -10.87
CA SER A 106 -3.69 11.25 -10.60
C SER A 106 -3.23 11.35 -9.15
N THR A 107 -2.07 11.97 -8.97
CA THR A 107 -1.50 12.25 -7.65
C THR A 107 -1.32 13.74 -7.47
N LYS A 108 -1.87 14.28 -6.39
CA LYS A 108 -1.62 15.65 -5.94
C LYS A 108 -0.27 15.70 -5.25
N PHE A 109 0.57 16.65 -5.64
CA PHE A 109 1.86 16.96 -5.02
C PHE A 109 1.79 18.31 -4.34
N GLU A 110 2.21 18.36 -3.08
CA GLU A 110 2.29 19.58 -2.28
C GLU A 110 3.67 19.63 -1.63
N GLN A 111 4.30 20.80 -1.67
CA GLN A 111 5.62 21.03 -1.07
C GLN A 111 5.61 22.38 -0.38
N GLU A 112 5.91 22.37 0.91
CA GLU A 112 5.98 23.55 1.75
C GLU A 112 7.34 23.59 2.43
N ALA A 113 7.92 24.78 2.57
CA ALA A 113 9.16 24.96 3.30
C ALA A 113 9.08 26.19 4.19
N GLU A 114 9.59 26.04 5.39
CA GLU A 114 9.84 27.15 6.33
C GLU A 114 11.34 27.34 6.44
N ILE A 115 11.79 28.57 6.20
CA ILE A 115 13.20 28.96 6.20
C ILE A 115 13.37 30.10 7.17
N GLN A 116 14.22 29.91 8.17
CA GLN A 116 14.47 30.89 9.22
C GLN A 116 15.97 31.11 9.42
N ALA A 117 16.46 32.31 9.19
CA ALA A 117 17.80 32.68 9.61
C ALA A 117 17.87 32.84 11.15
N THR A 118 18.93 32.34 11.74
CA THR A 118 19.16 32.45 13.20
C THR A 118 19.77 33.78 13.59
N LEU A 119 20.43 34.44 12.62
CA LEU A 119 21.05 35.73 12.80
C LEU A 119 20.04 36.86 12.57
N HIS A 120 19.91 37.73 13.55
CA HIS A 120 19.07 38.93 13.44
C HIS A 120 19.94 40.02 12.84
N CYS A 121 19.48 40.72 11.87
CA CYS A 121 19.98 41.92 11.20
C CYS A 121 19.99 41.73 9.67
N GLN A 122 20.46 42.71 8.93
CA GLN A 122 20.54 42.69 7.46
C GLN A 122 21.27 41.46 6.88
N ILE A 123 22.13 40.81 7.66
CA ILE A 123 22.78 39.56 7.24
C ILE A 123 21.79 38.40 7.27
N GLY A 124 20.88 38.35 8.27
CA GLY A 124 19.81 37.36 8.36
C GLY A 124 18.90 37.40 7.12
N ASP A 125 18.43 38.59 6.75
CA ASP A 125 17.57 38.78 5.57
C ASP A 125 18.24 38.28 4.28
N LYS A 126 19.56 38.55 4.13
CA LYS A 126 20.33 38.04 2.98
C LYS A 126 20.48 36.53 2.99
N ILE A 127 20.60 35.91 4.17
CA ILE A 127 20.68 34.46 4.32
C ILE A 127 19.35 33.83 3.93
N GLU A 128 18.24 34.38 4.42
CA GLU A 128 16.90 33.90 4.09
C GLU A 128 16.62 33.99 2.60
N GLN A 129 16.86 35.16 1.99
CA GLN A 129 16.65 35.37 0.55
C GLN A 129 17.47 34.40 -0.29
N TRP A 130 18.78 34.26 0.01
CA TRP A 130 19.64 33.30 -0.67
C TRP A 130 19.12 31.86 -0.52
N SER A 131 18.63 31.51 0.67
CA SER A 131 18.13 30.16 0.98
C SER A 131 16.82 29.87 0.26
N VAL A 132 15.91 30.83 0.19
CA VAL A 132 14.65 30.72 -0.57
C VAL A 132 14.95 30.51 -2.05
N ASP A 133 15.84 31.33 -2.63
CA ASP A 133 16.23 31.18 -4.04
C ASP A 133 16.87 29.83 -4.32
N ARG A 134 17.73 29.38 -3.41
CA ARG A 134 18.41 28.09 -3.52
C ARG A 134 17.45 26.92 -3.39
N PHE A 135 16.52 27.02 -2.43
CA PHE A 135 15.46 26.03 -2.24
C PHE A 135 14.60 25.91 -3.51
N GLY A 136 14.14 27.02 -4.09
CA GLY A 136 13.36 27.04 -5.32
C GLY A 136 14.09 26.39 -6.51
N GLN A 137 15.39 26.67 -6.67
CA GLN A 137 16.22 26.02 -7.70
C GLN A 137 16.34 24.51 -7.48
N ASN A 138 16.58 24.08 -6.24
CA ASN A 138 16.72 22.67 -5.90
C ASN A 138 15.38 21.92 -6.02
N ALA A 139 14.26 22.55 -5.65
CA ALA A 139 12.93 21.98 -5.80
C ALA A 139 12.61 21.70 -7.28
N LYS A 140 12.89 22.67 -8.18
CA LYS A 140 12.73 22.47 -9.64
C LYS A 140 13.58 21.30 -10.15
N LYS A 141 14.86 21.24 -9.78
CA LYS A 141 15.75 20.10 -10.13
C LYS A 141 15.24 18.79 -9.55
N GLY A 142 14.77 18.83 -8.29
CA GLY A 142 14.20 17.69 -7.62
C GLY A 142 12.98 17.13 -8.33
N LYS A 143 12.10 17.99 -8.85
CA LYS A 143 10.94 17.59 -9.65
C LYS A 143 11.36 16.91 -10.95
N VAL A 144 12.21 17.55 -11.73
CA VAL A 144 12.72 16.96 -13.01
C VAL A 144 13.42 15.61 -12.75
N GLY A 145 14.24 15.53 -11.70
CA GLY A 145 14.88 14.27 -11.29
C GLY A 145 13.87 13.19 -10.90
N PHE A 146 12.80 13.55 -10.24
CA PHE A 146 11.72 12.63 -9.87
C PHE A 146 10.95 12.14 -11.10
N ASP A 147 10.57 13.05 -11.99
CA ASP A 147 9.87 12.72 -13.23
C ASP A 147 10.69 11.75 -14.10
N SER A 148 12.01 11.94 -14.19
CA SER A 148 12.91 11.02 -14.90
C SER A 148 12.97 9.60 -14.29
N VAL A 149 12.72 9.46 -12.99
CA VAL A 149 12.63 8.16 -12.32
C VAL A 149 11.26 7.52 -12.57
N LEU A 150 10.20 8.32 -12.58
CA LEU A 150 8.86 7.84 -12.92
C LEU A 150 8.82 7.25 -14.34
N GLU A 151 9.37 7.97 -15.32
CA GLU A 151 9.46 7.50 -16.71
C GLU A 151 10.17 6.13 -16.83
N LYS A 152 11.19 5.89 -16.02
CA LYS A 152 11.91 4.61 -15.99
C LYS A 152 11.14 3.50 -15.27
N LEU A 153 10.34 3.85 -14.28
CA LEU A 153 9.59 2.88 -13.47
C LEU A 153 8.28 2.47 -14.11
N ASP A 154 7.66 3.34 -14.91
CA ASP A 154 6.37 3.08 -15.54
C ASP A 154 6.32 1.77 -16.35
N PRO A 155 7.27 1.47 -17.25
CA PRO A 155 7.28 0.20 -17.98
C PRO A 155 7.41 -1.01 -17.06
N ILE A 156 8.27 -0.91 -16.04
CA ILE A 156 8.55 -2.00 -15.08
C ILE A 156 7.30 -2.26 -14.22
N TRP A 157 6.58 -1.22 -13.80
CA TRP A 157 5.35 -1.36 -13.05
C TRP A 157 4.23 -1.97 -13.89
N ASN A 158 4.08 -1.54 -15.13
CA ASN A 158 3.08 -2.07 -16.04
C ASN A 158 3.33 -3.56 -16.32
N GLU A 159 4.57 -3.98 -16.58
CA GLU A 159 4.93 -5.38 -16.76
C GLU A 159 4.62 -6.23 -15.52
N LYS A 160 5.06 -5.78 -14.33
CA LYS A 160 4.78 -6.47 -13.07
C LYS A 160 3.30 -6.50 -12.72
N PHE A 161 2.56 -5.45 -13.02
CA PHE A 161 1.12 -5.40 -12.77
C PHE A 161 0.37 -6.40 -13.65
N VAL A 162 0.73 -6.50 -14.92
CA VAL A 162 0.17 -7.50 -15.85
C VAL A 162 0.47 -8.92 -15.37
N ASP A 163 1.71 -9.20 -14.95
CA ASP A 163 2.10 -10.53 -14.42
C ASP A 163 1.33 -10.89 -13.14
N LEU A 164 1.23 -9.94 -12.18
CA LEU A 164 0.44 -10.14 -10.96
C LEU A 164 -1.05 -10.35 -11.26
N SER A 165 -1.62 -9.56 -12.15
CA SER A 165 -3.02 -9.68 -12.57
C SER A 165 -3.30 -11.04 -13.20
N GLY A 166 -2.40 -11.51 -14.08
CA GLY A 166 -2.50 -12.84 -14.69
C GLY A 166 -2.40 -13.99 -13.68
N LYS A 167 -1.52 -13.87 -12.67
CA LYS A 167 -1.41 -14.86 -11.59
C LYS A 167 -2.65 -14.87 -10.70
N THR A 168 -3.19 -13.70 -10.37
CA THR A 168 -4.40 -13.56 -9.56
C THR A 168 -5.63 -14.15 -10.28
N SER A 169 -5.77 -13.90 -11.58
CA SER A 169 -6.84 -14.49 -12.39
C SER A 169 -6.77 -16.02 -12.39
N LYS A 170 -5.59 -16.60 -12.64
CA LYS A 170 -5.41 -18.05 -12.58
C LYS A 170 -5.76 -18.68 -11.23
N LEU A 171 -5.38 -18.03 -10.13
CA LEU A 171 -5.73 -18.49 -8.78
C LEU A 171 -7.24 -18.41 -8.53
N LEU A 172 -7.91 -17.36 -8.98
CA LEU A 172 -9.37 -17.23 -8.88
C LEU A 172 -10.09 -18.31 -9.69
N ASP A 173 -9.64 -18.59 -10.90
CA ASP A 173 -10.19 -19.65 -11.77
C ASP A 173 -10.01 -21.02 -11.13
N GLU A 174 -8.85 -21.29 -10.55
CA GLU A 174 -8.59 -22.54 -9.82
C GLU A 174 -9.46 -22.68 -8.56
N MET A 175 -9.62 -21.61 -7.77
CA MET A 175 -10.51 -21.60 -6.62
C MET A 175 -11.98 -21.82 -7.02
N ASN A 176 -12.45 -21.14 -8.06
CA ASN A 176 -13.80 -21.32 -8.59
C ASN A 176 -14.04 -22.76 -9.08
N SER A 177 -13.10 -23.35 -9.81
CA SER A 177 -13.16 -24.72 -10.27
C SER A 177 -13.27 -25.72 -9.10
N ARG A 178 -12.41 -25.56 -8.07
CA ARG A 178 -12.47 -26.40 -6.85
C ARG A 178 -13.78 -26.26 -6.11
N THR A 179 -14.29 -25.03 -5.96
CA THR A 179 -15.56 -24.75 -5.29
C THR A 179 -16.73 -25.41 -6.04
N THR A 180 -16.75 -25.32 -7.35
CA THR A 180 -17.78 -25.94 -8.20
C THR A 180 -17.72 -27.47 -8.10
N SER A 181 -16.53 -28.06 -8.07
CA SER A 181 -16.35 -29.52 -7.90
C SER A 181 -16.88 -29.99 -6.53
N VAL A 182 -16.55 -29.29 -5.46
CA VAL A 182 -17.03 -29.61 -4.09
C VAL A 182 -18.57 -29.46 -3.98
N LEU A 183 -19.13 -28.41 -4.55
CA LEU A 183 -20.58 -28.22 -4.58
C LEU A 183 -21.28 -29.32 -5.34
N LYS A 184 -20.74 -29.77 -6.48
CA LYS A 184 -21.29 -30.89 -7.23
C LYS A 184 -21.27 -32.19 -6.41
N GLU A 185 -20.12 -32.50 -5.76
CA GLU A 185 -19.99 -33.68 -4.91
C GLU A 185 -20.99 -33.69 -3.74
N LEU A 186 -21.18 -32.51 -3.11
CA LEU A 186 -22.17 -32.35 -2.02
C LEU A 186 -23.62 -32.56 -2.53
N ASN A 187 -23.92 -32.03 -3.71
CA ASN A 187 -25.23 -32.21 -4.31
C ASN A 187 -25.50 -33.67 -4.68
N ASP A 188 -24.54 -34.35 -5.29
CA ASP A 188 -24.63 -35.76 -5.64
C ASP A 188 -24.84 -36.67 -4.39
N ARG A 189 -24.13 -36.31 -3.27
CA ARG A 189 -24.35 -37.00 -1.99
C ARG A 189 -25.74 -36.72 -1.38
N ALA A 190 -26.21 -35.46 -1.46
CA ALA A 190 -27.56 -35.12 -0.97
C ALA A 190 -28.64 -35.87 -1.75
N ASP A 191 -28.52 -35.95 -3.06
CA ASP A 191 -29.46 -36.71 -3.91
C ASP A 191 -29.43 -38.20 -3.59
N SER A 192 -28.28 -38.77 -3.34
CA SER A 192 -28.15 -40.19 -2.90
C SER A 192 -28.83 -40.43 -1.57
N VAL A 193 -28.68 -39.56 -0.58
CA VAL A 193 -29.30 -39.68 0.74
C VAL A 193 -30.81 -39.50 0.64
N LEU A 194 -31.30 -38.57 -0.17
CA LEU A 194 -32.72 -38.34 -0.41
C LEU A 194 -33.35 -39.57 -1.05
N LYS A 195 -32.70 -40.21 -2.01
CA LYS A 195 -33.16 -41.45 -2.62
C LYS A 195 -33.25 -42.58 -1.60
N GLU A 196 -32.20 -42.78 -0.80
CA GLU A 196 -32.20 -43.81 0.25
C GLU A 196 -33.34 -43.61 1.28
N LEU A 197 -33.59 -42.36 1.68
CA LEU A 197 -34.72 -42.03 2.56
C LEU A 197 -36.07 -42.28 1.91
N SER A 198 -36.22 -42.00 0.61
CA SER A 198 -37.43 -42.31 -0.14
C SER A 198 -37.69 -43.81 -0.21
N ASP A 199 -36.67 -44.61 -0.53
CA ASP A 199 -36.75 -46.06 -0.61
C ASP A 199 -37.09 -46.67 0.76
N ARG A 200 -36.51 -46.18 1.84
CA ARG A 200 -36.85 -46.61 3.22
C ARG A 200 -38.32 -46.25 3.58
N LYS A 201 -38.79 -45.10 3.16
CA LYS A 201 -40.16 -44.66 3.40
C LYS A 201 -41.17 -45.56 2.67
N GLU A 202 -40.89 -45.91 1.40
CA GLU A 202 -41.75 -46.85 0.65
C GLU A 202 -41.79 -48.24 1.30
N CYS A 203 -40.61 -48.76 1.68
CA CYS A 203 -40.52 -50.04 2.39
C CYS A 203 -41.31 -50.04 3.69
N ALA A 204 -41.20 -48.98 4.51
CA ALA A 204 -41.94 -48.86 5.74
C ALA A 204 -43.45 -48.75 5.55
N LEU A 205 -43.92 -48.07 4.48
CA LEU A 205 -45.32 -47.98 4.12
C LEU A 205 -45.86 -49.34 3.67
N GLN A 206 -45.07 -50.11 2.94
CA GLN A 206 -45.42 -51.44 2.48
C GLN A 206 -45.56 -52.42 3.66
N ASP A 207 -44.62 -52.40 4.61
CA ASP A 207 -44.65 -53.13 5.86
C ASP A 207 -45.93 -52.86 6.69
N VAL A 208 -46.32 -51.59 6.81
CA VAL A 208 -47.54 -51.19 7.53
C VAL A 208 -48.76 -51.67 6.82
N ASN A 209 -48.85 -51.63 5.50
CA ASN A 209 -49.94 -52.09 4.69
C ASN A 209 -50.07 -53.62 4.80
N ASP A 210 -48.99 -54.38 4.69
CA ASP A 210 -48.95 -55.84 4.80
C ASP A 210 -49.37 -56.32 6.19
N ARG A 211 -48.98 -55.65 7.26
CA ARG A 211 -49.43 -55.90 8.63
C ARG A 211 -50.90 -55.57 8.81
N GLY A 212 -51.36 -54.50 8.19
CA GLY A 212 -52.81 -54.13 8.16
C GLY A 212 -53.63 -55.21 7.51
N HIS A 213 -53.21 -55.69 6.33
CA HIS A 213 -53.94 -56.81 5.62
C HIS A 213 -53.90 -58.07 6.42
N THR A 214 -52.84 -58.45 7.07
CA THR A 214 -52.70 -59.63 7.93
C THR A 214 -53.65 -59.52 9.14
N ALA A 215 -53.72 -58.39 9.80
CA ALA A 215 -54.59 -58.14 10.95
C ALA A 215 -56.07 -58.18 10.56
N VAL A 216 -56.42 -57.63 9.43
CA VAL A 216 -57.82 -57.67 8.88
C VAL A 216 -58.20 -59.11 8.53
N SER A 217 -57.33 -59.90 7.91
CA SER A 217 -57.52 -61.34 7.64
C SER A 217 -57.76 -62.15 8.90
N GLN A 218 -56.92 -61.98 9.91
CA GLN A 218 -57.07 -62.66 11.22
C GLN A 218 -58.33 -62.32 11.95
N LEU A 219 -58.78 -61.05 11.91
CA LEU A 219 -60.10 -60.65 12.44
C LEU A 219 -61.26 -61.28 11.68
N ARG A 220 -61.20 -61.32 10.39
CA ARG A 220 -62.22 -61.97 9.54
C ARG A 220 -62.32 -63.45 9.87
N ASP A 221 -61.21 -64.16 9.97
CA ASP A 221 -61.19 -65.58 10.28
C ASP A 221 -61.70 -65.86 11.70
N SER A 222 -61.44 -65.01 12.68
CA SER A 222 -61.93 -65.13 14.05
C SER A 222 -63.44 -64.84 14.16
N ILE A 223 -64.03 -64.06 13.25
CA ILE A 223 -65.44 -63.82 13.20
C ILE A 223 -66.17 -64.98 12.54
N LEU A 224 -65.58 -65.58 11.52
CA LEU A 224 -66.17 -66.72 10.79
C LEU A 224 -66.18 -68.02 11.56
N HIS A 225 -65.29 -68.17 12.56
CA HIS A 225 -65.29 -69.37 13.44
C HIS A 225 -66.06 -69.25 14.75
N LYS A 226 -66.86 -68.17 14.93
CA LYS A 226 -67.72 -67.95 16.09
C LYS A 226 -69.24 -68.09 15.80
N ASN A 227 -69.60 -68.60 14.61
CA ASN A 227 -70.98 -68.94 14.27
C ASN A 227 -71.22 -70.48 14.13
#